data_0b9b3ed4dc1a046106ac500cdb87c58a
#
_entry.id   0b9b3ed4dc1a046106ac500cdb87c58a
#
_cell.length_a   1.000
_cell.length_b   1.000
_cell.length_c   1.000
_cell.angle_alpha   90.00
_cell.angle_beta   90.00
_cell.angle_gamma   90.00
#
_symmetry.space_group_name_H-M   'P 1'
#
loop_
_entity.id
_entity.type
_entity.pdbx_description
1 polymer ?
#
loop_
_entity_poly.entity_id
_entity_poly.type
_entity_poly.pdbx_seq_one_letter_code
_entity_poly.pdbx_strand_id
1 'polypeptide(L)'
;MIIASSQLVANPLVSVVIATYNQVKYIEQTVMSALTQQCPFPFEVVVGDDGSNDGERELLKRLQEKYSEKLKLIFNDKNMMVTRNYVTAIHEARGKYIATLDGDDYYLVKDALVKLVDVLENNEDISLVHGGFHSFDNKTGKVLNISTKWESPMLYVKGINSVLALLCNDFNNYPLGSSSCFRKNIYEEGCIKYKKLIDLSDKYIGEGTILNVSMAMSGKFGYIPEELTAYRVLDSSLCHYKSKEESFRYSFGYVKLRLHVAEMLDFTPTMIKTILSKTLKQELNRAKVSNLINLYIKEVKSLKEIKNDVVINTVIRENTSLSVVLPARILGCLYSIKSFLKKILKK
;
A
#
# COMPACT_ATOMS: atom_id res chain seq x y z
N MET A 1 -22.60 2.60 -9.70
CA MET A 1 -23.00 3.26 -10.97
C MET A 1 -21.76 3.53 -11.82
N ILE A 2 -21.83 3.19 -13.13
CA ILE A 2 -20.71 3.46 -14.06
C ILE A 2 -21.13 4.58 -15.01
N ILE A 3 -20.23 5.55 -15.23
CA ILE A 3 -20.38 6.65 -16.20
C ILE A 3 -19.23 6.55 -17.20
N ALA A 4 -19.56 6.25 -18.44
CA ALA A 4 -18.61 6.18 -19.55
C ALA A 4 -19.30 6.69 -20.83
N SER A 5 -18.56 7.39 -21.68
CA SER A 5 -19.02 7.82 -23.00
C SER A 5 -18.91 6.68 -24.01
N SER A 6 -19.79 6.69 -25.01
CA SER A 6 -19.64 5.85 -26.21
C SER A 6 -18.40 6.24 -27.05
N GLN A 7 -17.85 7.43 -26.82
CA GLN A 7 -16.63 7.92 -27.47
C GLN A 7 -15.35 7.55 -26.72
N LEU A 8 -15.47 6.80 -25.59
CA LEU A 8 -14.29 6.40 -24.82
C LEU A 8 -13.31 5.63 -25.72
N VAL A 9 -12.03 6.01 -25.63
CA VAL A 9 -10.94 5.48 -26.46
C VAL A 9 -11.03 3.96 -26.65
N ALA A 10 -10.91 3.50 -27.88
CA ALA A 10 -10.96 2.07 -28.19
C ALA A 10 -9.60 1.42 -27.91
N ASN A 11 -9.61 0.19 -27.38
CA ASN A 11 -8.43 -0.65 -27.16
C ASN A 11 -7.26 0.08 -26.47
N PRO A 12 -7.45 0.65 -25.28
CA PRO A 12 -6.35 1.31 -24.56
C PRO A 12 -5.25 0.29 -24.24
N LEU A 13 -3.99 0.70 -24.40
CA LEU A 13 -2.86 -0.10 -23.97
C LEU A 13 -2.72 -0.04 -22.44
N VAL A 14 -3.00 1.13 -21.87
CA VAL A 14 -2.91 1.39 -20.42
C VAL A 14 -4.25 1.91 -19.90
N SER A 15 -4.67 1.43 -18.74
CA SER A 15 -5.66 2.09 -17.91
C SER A 15 -4.97 2.65 -16.67
N VAL A 16 -5.07 3.97 -16.48
CA VAL A 16 -4.69 4.58 -15.20
C VAL A 16 -5.87 4.44 -14.26
N VAL A 17 -5.72 3.65 -13.21
CA VAL A 17 -6.76 3.40 -12.21
C VAL A 17 -6.50 4.25 -10.98
N ILE A 18 -7.48 5.09 -10.65
CA ILE A 18 -7.44 6.00 -9.51
C ILE A 18 -8.49 5.54 -8.49
N ALA A 19 -8.06 5.22 -7.27
CA ALA A 19 -8.98 4.95 -6.17
C ALA A 19 -9.07 6.18 -5.26
N THR A 20 -10.31 6.59 -4.93
CA THR A 20 -10.54 7.81 -4.16
C THR A 20 -11.71 7.68 -3.19
N TYR A 21 -11.66 8.45 -2.10
CA TYR A 21 -12.74 8.59 -1.13
C TYR A 21 -12.61 9.89 -0.33
N ASN A 22 -13.57 10.82 -0.50
CA ASN A 22 -13.60 12.12 0.18
C ASN A 22 -12.32 12.94 -0.02
N GLN A 23 -11.87 13.07 -1.26
CA GLN A 23 -10.64 13.77 -1.65
C GLN A 23 -10.90 14.94 -2.60
N VAL A 24 -12.06 15.61 -2.51
CA VAL A 24 -12.47 16.71 -3.41
C VAL A 24 -11.41 17.80 -3.59
N LYS A 25 -10.56 18.01 -2.57
CA LYS A 25 -9.48 19.04 -2.60
C LYS A 25 -8.29 18.65 -3.48
N TYR A 26 -8.13 17.38 -3.81
CA TYR A 26 -6.92 16.83 -4.44
C TYR A 26 -7.20 16.13 -5.76
N ILE A 27 -8.36 15.50 -5.87
CA ILE A 27 -8.72 14.59 -6.97
C ILE A 27 -8.63 15.25 -8.35
N GLU A 28 -8.93 16.55 -8.48
CA GLU A 28 -8.80 17.24 -9.76
C GLU A 28 -7.34 17.25 -10.24
N GLN A 29 -6.39 17.55 -9.36
CA GLN A 29 -4.96 17.51 -9.69
C GLN A 29 -4.53 16.10 -10.09
N THR A 30 -4.97 15.10 -9.35
CA THR A 30 -4.70 13.69 -9.61
C THR A 30 -5.18 13.28 -10.99
N VAL A 31 -6.47 13.48 -11.28
CA VAL A 31 -7.10 13.12 -12.56
C VAL A 31 -6.47 13.89 -13.71
N MET A 32 -6.22 15.19 -13.55
CA MET A 32 -5.58 16.00 -14.59
C MET A 32 -4.15 15.57 -14.87
N SER A 33 -3.38 15.18 -13.87
CA SER A 33 -2.02 14.66 -14.06
C SER A 33 -1.99 13.37 -14.89
N ALA A 34 -3.01 12.52 -14.75
CA ALA A 34 -3.19 11.30 -15.54
C ALA A 34 -3.69 11.61 -16.95
N LEU A 35 -4.73 12.44 -17.11
CA LEU A 35 -5.32 12.79 -18.43
C LEU A 35 -4.35 13.51 -19.36
N THR A 36 -3.40 14.27 -18.80
CA THR A 36 -2.43 15.06 -19.57
C THR A 36 -1.13 14.32 -19.87
N GLN A 37 -1.06 13.02 -19.59
CA GLN A 37 0.08 12.18 -19.98
C GLN A 37 0.26 12.19 -21.52
N GLN A 38 1.51 12.26 -21.97
CA GLN A 38 1.87 12.29 -23.37
C GLN A 38 2.36 10.90 -23.80
N CYS A 39 1.48 10.14 -24.43
CA CYS A 39 1.76 8.76 -24.82
C CYS A 39 1.59 8.58 -26.34
N PRO A 40 2.48 7.78 -27.01
CA PRO A 40 2.31 7.40 -28.41
C PRO A 40 1.26 6.30 -28.60
N PHE A 41 0.63 5.84 -27.54
CA PHE A 41 -0.38 4.78 -27.50
C PHE A 41 -1.67 5.26 -26.85
N PRO A 42 -2.83 4.64 -27.15
CA PRO A 42 -4.09 4.96 -26.51
C PRO A 42 -4.10 4.54 -25.04
N PHE A 43 -4.65 5.38 -24.17
CA PHE A 43 -4.84 5.10 -22.75
C PHE A 43 -6.16 5.68 -22.24
N GLU A 44 -6.67 5.12 -21.17
CA GLU A 44 -7.84 5.61 -20.44
C GLU A 44 -7.51 5.88 -18.98
N VAL A 45 -8.35 6.69 -18.34
CA VAL A 45 -8.34 6.95 -16.90
C VAL A 45 -9.64 6.42 -16.31
N VAL A 46 -9.54 5.56 -15.31
CA VAL A 46 -10.68 4.94 -14.61
C VAL A 46 -10.63 5.37 -13.15
N VAL A 47 -11.63 6.12 -12.71
CA VAL A 47 -11.73 6.59 -11.33
C VAL A 47 -12.77 5.78 -10.59
N GLY A 48 -12.35 5.10 -9.53
CA GLY A 48 -13.22 4.42 -8.56
C GLY A 48 -13.45 5.31 -7.34
N ASP A 49 -14.63 5.90 -7.22
CA ASP A 49 -15.06 6.65 -6.06
C ASP A 49 -15.79 5.75 -5.07
N ASP A 50 -15.31 5.69 -3.84
CA ASP A 50 -15.76 4.74 -2.82
C ASP A 50 -16.89 5.28 -1.91
N GLY A 51 -17.86 5.93 -2.51
CA GLY A 51 -19.02 6.44 -1.76
C GLY A 51 -18.79 7.83 -1.18
N SER A 52 -18.02 8.70 -1.86
CA SER A 52 -17.74 10.06 -1.40
C SER A 52 -18.99 10.93 -1.24
N ASN A 53 -18.94 11.84 -0.25
CA ASN A 53 -20.03 12.75 0.09
C ASN A 53 -19.56 14.21 0.35
N ASP A 54 -18.32 14.53 -0.03
CA ASP A 54 -17.67 15.84 0.16
C ASP A 54 -17.76 16.77 -1.06
N GLY A 55 -18.51 16.39 -2.12
CA GLY A 55 -18.63 17.12 -3.38
C GLY A 55 -17.69 16.60 -4.49
N GLU A 56 -16.92 15.56 -4.21
CA GLU A 56 -15.99 14.94 -5.16
C GLU A 56 -16.72 14.39 -6.40
N ARG A 57 -17.87 13.74 -6.22
CA ARG A 57 -18.64 13.14 -7.32
C ARG A 57 -19.11 14.17 -8.35
N GLU A 58 -19.54 15.35 -7.89
CA GLU A 58 -19.94 16.44 -8.76
C GLU A 58 -18.77 17.01 -9.56
N LEU A 59 -17.60 17.08 -8.93
CA LEU A 59 -16.35 17.48 -9.60
C LEU A 59 -15.95 16.45 -10.66
N LEU A 60 -15.95 15.17 -10.31
CA LEU A 60 -15.62 14.08 -11.23
C LEU A 60 -16.57 14.01 -12.45
N LYS A 61 -17.88 14.24 -12.27
CA LYS A 61 -18.84 14.30 -13.38
C LYS A 61 -18.51 15.43 -14.36
N ARG A 62 -18.20 16.63 -13.85
CA ARG A 62 -17.78 17.77 -14.72
C ARG A 62 -16.49 17.46 -15.48
N LEU A 63 -15.53 16.78 -14.86
CA LEU A 63 -14.31 16.33 -15.55
C LEU A 63 -14.63 15.28 -16.61
N GLN A 64 -15.53 14.36 -16.34
CA GLN A 64 -15.92 13.31 -17.29
C GLN A 64 -16.66 13.89 -18.52
N GLU A 65 -17.52 14.86 -18.34
CA GLU A 65 -18.16 15.58 -19.45
C GLU A 65 -17.12 16.24 -20.37
N LYS A 66 -16.07 16.84 -19.80
CA LYS A 66 -15.01 17.53 -20.54
C LYS A 66 -14.01 16.57 -21.21
N TYR A 67 -13.75 15.41 -20.60
CA TYR A 67 -12.74 14.43 -21.06
C TYR A 67 -13.39 13.06 -21.32
N SER A 68 -14.57 13.07 -21.92
CA SER A 68 -15.41 11.89 -22.10
C SER A 68 -14.77 10.80 -22.95
N GLU A 69 -13.82 11.15 -23.80
CA GLU A 69 -13.06 10.21 -24.64
C GLU A 69 -11.97 9.45 -23.88
N LYS A 70 -11.60 9.87 -22.66
CA LYS A 70 -10.55 9.22 -21.88
C LYS A 70 -10.96 8.84 -20.46
N LEU A 71 -11.98 9.52 -19.89
CA LEU A 71 -12.33 9.37 -18.49
C LEU A 71 -13.57 8.49 -18.29
N LYS A 72 -13.42 7.42 -17.51
CA LYS A 72 -14.48 6.53 -17.02
C LYS A 72 -14.60 6.67 -15.51
N LEU A 73 -15.82 6.78 -14.99
CA LEU A 73 -16.10 6.87 -13.56
C LEU A 73 -16.88 5.65 -13.07
N ILE A 74 -16.53 5.20 -11.88
CA ILE A 74 -17.20 4.12 -11.16
C ILE A 74 -17.56 4.66 -9.79
N PHE A 75 -18.87 4.81 -9.51
CA PHE A 75 -19.37 5.29 -8.22
C PHE A 75 -19.93 4.13 -7.41
N ASN A 76 -19.25 3.76 -6.35
CA ASN A 76 -19.75 2.77 -5.39
C ASN A 76 -20.87 3.39 -4.55
N ASP A 77 -21.88 2.63 -4.22
CA ASP A 77 -23.04 3.12 -3.45
C ASP A 77 -22.68 3.40 -1.98
N LYS A 78 -21.64 2.72 -1.48
CA LYS A 78 -21.11 2.88 -0.13
C LYS A 78 -19.59 2.65 -0.12
N ASN A 79 -18.93 3.09 0.93
CA ASN A 79 -17.51 2.78 1.14
C ASN A 79 -17.31 1.27 1.31
N MET A 80 -16.53 0.69 0.40
CA MET A 80 -16.16 -0.73 0.35
C MET A 80 -14.71 -0.96 0.80
N MET A 81 -14.00 0.07 1.24
CA MET A 81 -12.58 0.12 1.55
C MET A 81 -11.67 0.07 0.31
N VAL A 82 -10.46 0.59 0.47
CA VAL A 82 -9.52 0.87 -0.61
C VAL A 82 -9.24 -0.34 -1.52
N THR A 83 -9.04 -1.52 -0.93
CA THR A 83 -8.74 -2.73 -1.71
C THR A 83 -9.88 -3.12 -2.64
N ARG A 84 -11.11 -3.15 -2.15
CA ARG A 84 -12.28 -3.52 -2.97
C ARG A 84 -12.58 -2.45 -4.01
N ASN A 85 -12.34 -1.18 -3.69
CA ASN A 85 -12.46 -0.10 -4.66
C ASN A 85 -11.46 -0.29 -5.82
N TYR A 86 -10.17 -0.57 -5.52
CA TYR A 86 -9.18 -0.90 -6.55
C TYR A 86 -9.56 -2.14 -7.35
N VAL A 87 -9.97 -3.24 -6.70
CA VAL A 87 -10.39 -4.48 -7.41
C VAL A 87 -11.52 -4.18 -8.40
N THR A 88 -12.54 -3.42 -7.97
CA THR A 88 -13.67 -3.04 -8.83
C THR A 88 -13.22 -2.18 -10.00
N ALA A 89 -12.39 -1.16 -9.75
CA ALA A 89 -11.93 -0.26 -10.78
C ALA A 89 -10.99 -0.93 -11.79
N ILE A 90 -10.10 -1.82 -11.34
CA ILE A 90 -9.20 -2.59 -12.20
C ILE A 90 -10.00 -3.60 -13.06
N HIS A 91 -11.02 -4.23 -12.50
CA HIS A 91 -11.89 -5.13 -13.26
C HIS A 91 -12.56 -4.41 -14.42
N GLU A 92 -13.01 -3.19 -14.20
CA GLU A 92 -13.66 -2.33 -15.19
C GLU A 92 -12.70 -1.65 -16.19
N ALA A 93 -11.41 -1.67 -15.91
CA ALA A 93 -10.36 -1.15 -16.79
C ALA A 93 -10.15 -2.08 -18.00
N ARG A 94 -9.80 -1.52 -19.17
CA ARG A 94 -9.69 -2.26 -20.44
C ARG A 94 -8.27 -2.40 -20.94
N GLY A 95 -7.31 -1.69 -20.32
CA GLY A 95 -5.89 -1.72 -20.72
C GLY A 95 -5.23 -3.08 -20.48
N LYS A 96 -4.26 -3.41 -21.33
CA LYS A 96 -3.33 -4.53 -21.13
C LYS A 96 -2.52 -4.33 -19.85
N TYR A 97 -2.16 -3.08 -19.57
CA TYR A 97 -1.44 -2.64 -18.38
C TYR A 97 -2.31 -1.76 -17.50
N ILE A 98 -2.12 -1.89 -16.20
CA ILE A 98 -2.75 -1.05 -15.19
C ILE A 98 -1.67 -0.21 -14.52
N ALA A 99 -1.79 1.11 -14.60
CA ALA A 99 -1.03 2.03 -13.77
C ALA A 99 -1.94 2.50 -12.62
N THR A 100 -1.46 2.48 -11.38
CA THR A 100 -2.26 2.87 -10.21
C THR A 100 -1.84 4.22 -9.66
N LEU A 101 -2.82 4.96 -9.13
CA LEU A 101 -2.62 6.28 -8.52
C LEU A 101 -3.66 6.47 -7.42
N ASP A 102 -3.25 6.90 -6.22
CA ASP A 102 -4.17 7.25 -5.15
C ASP A 102 -4.78 8.64 -5.42
N GLY A 103 -6.02 8.88 -4.97
CA GLY A 103 -6.79 10.08 -5.32
C GLY A 103 -6.23 11.40 -4.79
N ASP A 104 -5.18 11.37 -3.97
CA ASP A 104 -4.44 12.52 -3.43
C ASP A 104 -3.01 12.64 -3.98
N ASP A 105 -2.54 11.68 -4.78
CA ASP A 105 -1.21 11.68 -5.41
C ASP A 105 -1.28 12.17 -6.86
N TYR A 106 -0.13 12.44 -7.49
CA TYR A 106 -0.12 12.89 -8.89
C TYR A 106 1.19 12.57 -9.61
N TYR A 107 1.12 12.43 -10.94
CA TYR A 107 2.31 12.31 -11.78
C TYR A 107 3.06 13.63 -11.86
N LEU A 108 4.39 13.58 -11.69
CA LEU A 108 5.31 14.72 -11.80
C LEU A 108 5.72 15.01 -13.24
N VAL A 109 5.80 13.98 -14.06
CA VAL A 109 6.29 14.05 -15.43
C VAL A 109 5.20 13.60 -16.42
N LYS A 110 5.22 14.15 -17.62
CA LYS A 110 4.18 13.86 -18.64
C LYS A 110 4.41 12.58 -19.42
N ASP A 111 5.55 11.94 -19.25
CA ASP A 111 5.96 10.70 -19.92
C ASP A 111 6.05 9.51 -18.96
N ALA A 112 5.47 9.62 -17.76
CA ALA A 112 5.51 8.55 -16.75
C ALA A 112 4.97 7.23 -17.30
N LEU A 113 3.82 7.26 -17.99
CA LEU A 113 3.22 6.05 -18.55
C LEU A 113 4.09 5.43 -19.65
N VAL A 114 4.76 6.24 -20.48
CA VAL A 114 5.67 5.74 -21.53
C VAL A 114 6.81 4.98 -20.88
N LYS A 115 7.47 5.57 -19.89
CA LYS A 115 8.60 4.95 -19.17
C LYS A 115 8.21 3.63 -18.52
N LEU A 116 7.04 3.58 -17.85
CA LEU A 116 6.54 2.38 -17.20
C LEU A 116 6.21 1.27 -18.22
N VAL A 117 5.54 1.62 -19.31
CA VAL A 117 5.15 0.66 -20.35
C VAL A 117 6.36 0.12 -21.10
N ASP A 118 7.33 0.96 -21.41
CA ASP A 118 8.56 0.53 -22.13
C ASP A 118 9.29 -0.57 -21.37
N VAL A 119 9.34 -0.49 -20.02
CA VAL A 119 9.94 -1.56 -19.22
C VAL A 119 9.14 -2.85 -19.35
N LEU A 120 7.81 -2.80 -19.32
CA LEU A 120 6.96 -3.98 -19.40
C LEU A 120 6.96 -4.59 -20.82
N GLU A 121 6.93 -3.77 -21.87
CA GLU A 121 6.93 -4.27 -23.27
C GLU A 121 8.27 -4.92 -23.63
N ASN A 122 9.38 -4.37 -23.14
CA ASN A 122 10.71 -4.89 -23.46
C ASN A 122 11.17 -6.05 -22.55
N ASN A 123 10.39 -6.41 -21.51
CA ASN A 123 10.78 -7.46 -20.55
C ASN A 123 9.55 -8.30 -20.17
N GLU A 124 9.33 -9.40 -20.86
CA GLU A 124 8.17 -10.28 -20.64
C GLU A 124 8.14 -10.92 -19.23
N ASP A 125 9.30 -11.11 -18.62
CA ASP A 125 9.45 -11.69 -17.27
C ASP A 125 9.19 -10.68 -16.13
N ILE A 126 9.01 -9.39 -16.45
CA ILE A 126 8.59 -8.37 -15.48
C ILE A 126 7.05 -8.35 -15.40
N SER A 127 6.53 -8.60 -14.20
CA SER A 127 5.09 -8.55 -13.91
C SER A 127 4.62 -7.18 -13.47
N LEU A 128 5.46 -6.45 -12.72
CA LEU A 128 5.23 -5.12 -12.20
C LEU A 128 6.48 -4.27 -12.35
N VAL A 129 6.32 -3.02 -12.74
CA VAL A 129 7.36 -1.98 -12.70
C VAL A 129 6.87 -0.82 -11.82
N HIS A 130 7.78 -0.21 -11.07
CA HIS A 130 7.47 1.00 -10.32
C HIS A 130 8.54 2.07 -10.55
N GLY A 131 8.12 3.33 -10.46
CA GLY A 131 9.01 4.48 -10.51
C GLY A 131 9.42 4.96 -9.12
N GLY A 132 10.42 5.85 -9.09
CA GLY A 132 10.70 6.63 -7.90
C GLY A 132 9.59 7.65 -7.62
N PHE A 133 9.57 8.14 -6.39
CA PHE A 133 8.64 9.17 -5.94
C PHE A 133 9.30 10.07 -4.90
N HIS A 134 8.74 11.25 -4.68
CA HIS A 134 8.99 11.97 -3.44
C HIS A 134 7.70 12.11 -2.63
N SER A 135 7.84 12.10 -1.30
CA SER A 135 6.75 12.47 -0.41
C SER A 135 6.89 13.92 0.03
N PHE A 136 5.77 14.63 0.17
CA PHE A 136 5.75 16.00 0.62
C PHE A 136 4.63 16.27 1.62
N ASP A 137 4.89 17.16 2.56
CA ASP A 137 3.90 17.64 3.51
C ASP A 137 2.91 18.58 2.80
N ASN A 138 1.63 18.25 2.83
CA ASN A 138 0.60 19.00 2.10
C ASN A 138 0.39 20.44 2.62
N LYS A 139 0.68 20.71 3.89
CA LYS A 139 0.49 22.03 4.49
C LYS A 139 1.62 22.98 4.12
N THR A 140 2.84 22.48 4.12
CA THR A 140 4.04 23.31 3.95
C THR A 140 4.65 23.21 2.56
N GLY A 141 4.25 22.21 1.76
CA GLY A 141 4.89 21.89 0.48
C GLY A 141 6.30 21.31 0.60
N LYS A 142 6.79 21.11 1.84
CA LYS A 142 8.16 20.62 2.07
C LYS A 142 8.28 19.16 1.66
N VAL A 143 9.29 18.86 0.82
CA VAL A 143 9.67 17.48 0.50
C VAL A 143 10.22 16.80 1.76
N LEU A 144 9.63 15.67 2.12
CA LEU A 144 9.98 14.88 3.30
C LEU A 144 10.95 13.77 2.97
N ASN A 145 10.75 13.11 1.83
CA ASN A 145 11.56 11.98 1.40
C ASN A 145 11.61 11.87 -0.12
N ILE A 146 12.72 11.35 -0.65
CA ILE A 146 12.92 11.09 -2.08
C ILE A 146 13.39 9.65 -2.24
N SER A 147 12.58 8.81 -2.87
CA SER A 147 12.85 7.36 -2.98
C SER A 147 14.04 7.05 -3.88
N THR A 148 14.32 7.87 -4.88
CA THR A 148 15.46 7.68 -5.81
C THR A 148 16.83 7.80 -5.16
N LYS A 149 16.89 8.36 -3.94
CA LYS A 149 18.12 8.40 -3.12
C LYS A 149 18.43 7.05 -2.45
N TRP A 150 17.48 6.12 -2.48
CA TRP A 150 17.70 4.77 -1.96
C TRP A 150 18.42 3.96 -3.02
N GLU A 151 19.60 3.48 -2.69
CA GLU A 151 20.45 2.77 -3.64
C GLU A 151 19.82 1.46 -4.13
N SER A 152 20.06 1.20 -5.40
CA SER A 152 19.89 -0.02 -6.16
C SER A 152 18.53 -0.28 -6.83
N PRO A 153 18.50 -0.37 -8.15
CA PRO A 153 17.40 -1.02 -8.88
C PRO A 153 17.47 -2.51 -8.56
N MET A 154 16.63 -2.98 -7.65
CA MET A 154 16.55 -4.40 -7.42
C MET A 154 15.56 -5.01 -8.41
N LEU A 155 16.10 -5.77 -9.34
CA LEU A 155 15.35 -6.77 -10.07
C LEU A 155 15.11 -7.93 -9.11
N TYR A 156 13.88 -8.05 -8.65
CA TYR A 156 13.54 -9.14 -7.77
C TYR A 156 13.37 -10.43 -8.56
N VAL A 157 13.94 -11.51 -8.03
CA VAL A 157 13.70 -12.84 -8.59
C VAL A 157 12.22 -13.22 -8.40
N LYS A 158 11.68 -13.93 -9.38
CA LYS A 158 10.31 -14.44 -9.34
C LYS A 158 10.12 -15.46 -8.21
N GLY A 159 8.95 -15.45 -7.59
CA GLY A 159 8.46 -16.53 -6.75
C GLY A 159 8.58 -16.30 -5.26
N ILE A 160 8.57 -17.40 -4.50
CA ILE A 160 8.42 -17.39 -3.05
C ILE A 160 9.51 -16.61 -2.30
N ASN A 161 10.74 -16.56 -2.86
CA ASN A 161 11.84 -15.80 -2.26
C ASN A 161 11.61 -14.27 -2.37
N SER A 162 11.02 -13.81 -3.47
CA SER A 162 10.61 -12.40 -3.60
C SER A 162 9.50 -12.05 -2.62
N VAL A 163 8.50 -12.95 -2.47
CA VAL A 163 7.46 -12.76 -1.47
C VAL A 163 8.04 -12.74 -0.06
N LEU A 164 8.97 -13.64 0.26
CA LEU A 164 9.65 -13.65 1.56
C LEU A 164 10.34 -12.31 1.83
N ALA A 165 11.06 -11.78 0.85
CA ALA A 165 11.72 -10.48 0.95
C ALA A 165 10.69 -9.34 1.16
N LEU A 166 9.57 -9.32 0.39
CA LEU A 166 8.46 -8.38 0.60
C LEU A 166 7.92 -8.44 2.04
N LEU A 167 7.65 -9.65 2.54
CA LEU A 167 7.10 -9.82 3.89
C LEU A 167 8.10 -9.49 5.00
N CYS A 168 9.40 -9.53 4.71
CA CYS A 168 10.46 -9.13 5.64
C CYS A 168 10.78 -7.62 5.61
N ASN A 169 10.21 -6.85 4.69
CA ASN A 169 10.62 -5.46 4.39
C ASN A 169 12.13 -5.36 4.05
N ASP A 170 12.66 -6.33 3.32
CA ASP A 170 14.07 -6.37 2.94
C ASP A 170 14.37 -5.53 1.68
N PHE A 171 13.52 -4.55 1.38
CA PHE A 171 13.64 -3.69 0.21
C PHE A 171 13.99 -2.26 0.61
N ASN A 172 14.95 -1.69 -0.09
CA ASN A 172 15.23 -0.26 0.00
C ASN A 172 14.18 0.57 -0.76
N ASN A 173 13.61 0.02 -1.84
CA ASN A 173 12.57 0.64 -2.66
C ASN A 173 11.33 -0.27 -2.69
N TYR A 174 10.40 -0.05 -1.76
CA TYR A 174 9.11 -0.76 -1.78
C TYR A 174 8.25 -0.21 -2.92
N PRO A 175 7.63 -1.07 -3.77
CA PRO A 175 6.76 -0.59 -4.84
C PRO A 175 5.57 0.17 -4.25
N LEU A 176 5.56 1.49 -4.46
CA LEU A 176 4.44 2.33 -4.08
C LEU A 176 3.29 2.14 -5.09
N GLY A 177 2.05 1.99 -4.61
CA GLY A 177 0.87 1.86 -5.46
C GLY A 177 0.79 2.99 -6.49
N SER A 178 0.85 4.24 -6.04
CA SER A 178 0.77 5.44 -6.89
C SER A 178 1.89 5.60 -7.93
N SER A 179 2.89 4.74 -7.93
CA SER A 179 4.01 4.81 -8.89
C SER A 179 4.21 3.50 -9.64
N SER A 180 3.24 2.60 -9.57
CA SER A 180 3.33 1.25 -10.13
C SER A 180 2.52 1.09 -11.43
N CYS A 181 3.05 0.23 -12.31
CA CYS A 181 2.34 -0.27 -13.48
C CYS A 181 2.57 -1.78 -13.61
N PHE A 182 1.53 -2.54 -13.96
CA PHE A 182 1.59 -4.00 -13.98
C PHE A 182 0.70 -4.62 -15.06
N ARG A 183 0.91 -5.91 -15.31
CA ARG A 183 0.13 -6.70 -16.27
C ARG A 183 -1.24 -7.04 -15.68
N LYS A 184 -2.33 -6.59 -16.32
CA LYS A 184 -3.69 -6.79 -15.84
C LYS A 184 -4.06 -8.26 -15.68
N ASN A 185 -3.74 -9.10 -16.67
CA ASN A 185 -4.05 -10.53 -16.61
C ASN A 185 -3.45 -11.23 -15.39
N ILE A 186 -2.21 -10.90 -15.02
CA ILE A 186 -1.54 -11.45 -13.83
C ILE A 186 -2.26 -11.02 -12.54
N TYR A 187 -2.74 -9.77 -12.50
CA TYR A 187 -3.52 -9.28 -11.36
C TYR A 187 -4.85 -10.02 -11.21
N GLU A 188 -5.58 -10.19 -12.30
CA GLU A 188 -6.88 -10.88 -12.29
C GLU A 188 -6.74 -12.35 -11.88
N GLU A 189 -5.76 -13.06 -12.43
CA GLU A 189 -5.41 -14.41 -11.98
C GLU A 189 -5.05 -14.46 -10.49
N GLY A 190 -4.29 -13.47 -10.02
CA GLY A 190 -3.93 -13.31 -8.62
C GLY A 190 -5.15 -13.07 -7.73
N CYS A 191 -6.11 -12.25 -8.15
CA CYS A 191 -7.35 -12.01 -7.41
C CYS A 191 -8.17 -13.29 -7.23
N ILE A 192 -8.22 -14.13 -8.24
CA ILE A 192 -8.91 -15.44 -8.19
C ILE A 192 -8.16 -16.37 -7.24
N LYS A 193 -6.86 -16.55 -7.46
CA LYS A 193 -6.01 -17.49 -6.73
C LYS A 193 -5.87 -17.13 -5.24
N TYR A 194 -5.79 -15.83 -4.94
CA TYR A 194 -5.54 -15.31 -3.60
C TYR A 194 -6.74 -14.54 -3.03
N LYS A 195 -7.97 -14.94 -3.41
CA LYS A 195 -9.22 -14.28 -2.97
C LYS A 195 -9.28 -14.03 -1.46
N LYS A 196 -8.77 -14.99 -0.66
CA LYS A 196 -8.71 -14.84 0.80
C LYS A 196 -7.91 -13.60 1.25
N LEU A 197 -6.90 -13.17 0.50
CA LEU A 197 -6.15 -11.94 0.82
C LEU A 197 -6.99 -10.69 0.64
N ILE A 198 -7.90 -10.67 -0.36
CA ILE A 198 -8.82 -9.55 -0.57
C ILE A 198 -9.74 -9.41 0.65
N ASP A 199 -10.28 -10.52 1.16
CA ASP A 199 -11.14 -10.52 2.34
C ASP A 199 -10.36 -10.12 3.61
N LEU A 200 -9.09 -10.50 3.71
CA LEU A 200 -8.22 -10.12 4.84
C LEU A 200 -7.79 -8.65 4.80
N SER A 201 -7.70 -8.03 3.62
CA SER A 201 -7.33 -6.62 3.49
C SER A 201 -8.36 -5.66 4.06
N ASP A 202 -9.63 -6.06 4.10
CA ASP A 202 -10.68 -5.30 4.79
C ASP A 202 -10.40 -5.20 6.31
N LYS A 203 -9.77 -6.24 6.85
CA LYS A 203 -9.45 -6.32 8.29
C LYS A 203 -8.12 -5.65 8.64
N TYR A 204 -7.14 -5.70 7.73
CA TYR A 204 -5.76 -5.32 8.05
C TYR A 204 -5.24 -4.17 7.19
N ILE A 205 -6.02 -3.64 6.26
CA ILE A 205 -5.66 -2.58 5.31
C ILE A 205 -4.29 -2.85 4.67
N GLY A 206 -4.28 -3.54 3.55
CA GLY A 206 -3.02 -4.00 2.94
C GLY A 206 -3.14 -4.26 1.44
N GLU A 207 -3.76 -3.34 0.71
CA GLU A 207 -4.01 -3.41 -0.73
C GLU A 207 -2.72 -3.67 -1.53
N GLY A 208 -1.65 -2.97 -1.21
CA GLY A 208 -0.35 -3.17 -1.84
C GLY A 208 0.23 -4.57 -1.59
N THR A 209 -0.09 -5.22 -0.47
CA THR A 209 0.40 -6.57 -0.17
C THR A 209 -0.18 -7.59 -1.15
N ILE A 210 -1.47 -7.49 -1.48
CA ILE A 210 -2.13 -8.42 -2.40
C ILE A 210 -1.55 -8.31 -3.79
N LEU A 211 -1.46 -7.07 -4.29
CA LEU A 211 -0.86 -6.76 -5.58
C LEU A 211 0.57 -7.31 -5.65
N ASN A 212 1.40 -6.93 -4.70
CA ASN A 212 2.82 -7.29 -4.71
C ASN A 212 3.05 -8.79 -4.58
N VAL A 213 2.25 -9.52 -3.78
CA VAL A 213 2.33 -10.97 -3.67
C VAL A 213 1.98 -11.63 -5.01
N SER A 214 0.87 -11.24 -5.64
CA SER A 214 0.44 -11.79 -6.93
C SER A 214 1.50 -11.56 -8.02
N MET A 215 2.02 -10.34 -8.09
CA MET A 215 3.04 -9.97 -9.06
C MET A 215 4.37 -10.69 -8.82
N ALA A 216 4.85 -10.77 -7.56
CA ALA A 216 6.09 -11.43 -7.20
C ALA A 216 6.06 -12.94 -7.48
N MET A 217 4.90 -13.58 -7.29
CA MET A 217 4.73 -15.01 -7.60
C MET A 217 4.75 -15.29 -9.11
N SER A 218 4.40 -14.30 -9.94
CA SER A 218 4.21 -14.46 -11.38
C SER A 218 5.38 -13.95 -12.22
N GLY A 219 6.14 -12.97 -11.74
CA GLY A 219 7.23 -12.36 -12.48
C GLY A 219 8.23 -11.62 -11.60
N LYS A 220 9.17 -10.95 -12.25
CA LYS A 220 10.11 -10.02 -11.60
C LYS A 220 9.50 -8.64 -11.44
N PHE A 221 10.10 -7.82 -10.59
CA PHE A 221 9.80 -6.39 -10.49
C PHE A 221 10.87 -5.58 -11.23
N GLY A 222 10.42 -4.54 -11.93
CA GLY A 222 11.28 -3.52 -12.53
C GLY A 222 11.24 -2.23 -11.70
N TYR A 223 12.31 -1.47 -11.72
CA TYR A 223 12.40 -0.17 -11.05
C TYR A 223 12.98 0.89 -11.98
N ILE A 224 12.35 2.07 -12.01
CA ILE A 224 12.83 3.25 -12.73
C ILE A 224 13.32 4.26 -11.69
N PRO A 225 14.64 4.59 -11.65
CA PRO A 225 15.24 5.48 -10.65
C PRO A 225 15.00 6.97 -10.97
N GLU A 226 13.77 7.30 -11.35
CA GLU A 226 13.30 8.66 -11.61
C GLU A 226 12.06 8.96 -10.78
N GLU A 227 11.89 10.19 -10.31
CA GLU A 227 10.69 10.61 -9.59
C GLU A 227 9.54 10.77 -10.57
N LEU A 228 8.68 9.74 -10.68
CA LEU A 228 7.53 9.75 -11.57
C LEU A 228 6.28 10.32 -10.90
N THR A 229 6.18 10.19 -9.56
CA THR A 229 5.00 10.59 -8.81
C THR A 229 5.34 11.39 -7.56
N ALA A 230 4.42 12.25 -7.14
CA ALA A 230 4.44 12.93 -5.86
C ALA A 230 3.44 12.26 -4.92
N TYR A 231 3.92 11.80 -3.77
CA TYR A 231 3.13 11.20 -2.69
C TYR A 231 2.77 12.28 -1.65
N ARG A 232 1.49 12.54 -1.51
CA ARG A 232 0.99 13.57 -0.60
C ARG A 232 0.80 13.03 0.81
N VAL A 233 1.45 13.66 1.79
CA VAL A 233 1.27 13.34 3.20
C VAL A 233 0.19 14.25 3.79
N LEU A 234 -0.94 13.65 4.18
CA LEU A 234 -2.09 14.33 4.77
C LEU A 234 -2.24 13.93 6.24
N ASP A 235 -2.67 14.87 7.10
CA ASP A 235 -3.04 14.55 8.49
C ASP A 235 -4.23 13.58 8.59
N SER A 236 -5.07 13.55 7.54
CA SER A 236 -6.27 12.71 7.44
C SER A 236 -6.05 11.40 6.67
N SER A 237 -4.82 11.09 6.28
CA SER A 237 -4.52 9.81 5.60
C SER A 237 -4.94 8.61 6.45
N LEU A 238 -5.29 7.50 5.81
CA LEU A 238 -5.59 6.22 6.48
C LEU A 238 -4.47 5.76 7.42
N CYS A 239 -3.23 6.25 7.22
CA CYS A 239 -2.07 5.98 8.05
C CYS A 239 -1.94 6.93 9.26
N HIS A 240 -2.79 7.96 9.41
CA HIS A 240 -2.77 8.92 10.51
C HIS A 240 -3.91 8.66 11.49
N TYR A 241 -3.57 8.05 12.61
CA TYR A 241 -4.51 7.63 13.64
C TYR A 241 -4.65 8.66 14.74
N LYS A 242 -5.87 8.75 15.32
CA LYS A 242 -6.20 9.66 16.43
C LYS A 242 -5.46 9.30 17.72
N SER A 243 -5.04 8.04 17.88
CA SER A 243 -4.33 7.57 19.06
C SER A 243 -3.10 6.73 18.72
N LYS A 244 -2.14 6.65 19.66
CA LYS A 244 -0.97 5.79 19.53
C LYS A 244 -1.35 4.30 19.51
N GLU A 245 -2.39 3.92 20.23
CA GLU A 245 -2.93 2.56 20.27
C GLU A 245 -3.50 2.15 18.93
N GLU A 246 -4.29 3.01 18.28
CA GLU A 246 -4.84 2.75 16.93
C GLU A 246 -3.72 2.62 15.92
N SER A 247 -2.78 3.55 15.90
CA SER A 247 -1.60 3.50 15.03
C SER A 247 -0.79 2.21 15.23
N PHE A 248 -0.64 1.78 16.48
CA PHE A 248 0.06 0.54 16.79
C PHE A 248 -0.70 -0.69 16.29
N ARG A 249 -2.03 -0.76 16.50
CA ARG A 249 -2.86 -1.87 16.02
C ARG A 249 -2.86 -1.99 14.51
N TYR A 250 -2.89 -0.85 13.82
CA TYR A 250 -2.76 -0.81 12.37
C TYR A 250 -1.43 -1.40 11.91
N SER A 251 -0.32 -0.90 12.45
CA SER A 251 1.01 -1.42 12.13
C SER A 251 1.13 -2.92 12.43
N PHE A 252 0.59 -3.37 13.59
CA PHE A 252 0.58 -4.78 13.92
C PHE A 252 -0.36 -5.61 13.02
N GLY A 253 -1.35 -4.99 12.41
CA GLY A 253 -2.20 -5.59 11.37
C GLY A 253 -1.38 -6.13 10.20
N TYR A 254 -0.33 -5.43 9.78
CA TYR A 254 0.60 -5.92 8.76
C TYR A 254 1.37 -7.18 9.19
N VAL A 255 1.71 -7.32 10.48
CA VAL A 255 2.33 -8.56 10.98
C VAL A 255 1.37 -9.74 10.81
N LYS A 256 0.09 -9.52 11.16
CA LYS A 256 -0.96 -10.54 11.01
C LYS A 256 -1.21 -10.89 9.54
N LEU A 257 -1.32 -9.87 8.68
CA LEU A 257 -1.49 -10.08 7.23
C LEU A 257 -0.34 -10.90 6.64
N ARG A 258 0.90 -10.57 7.00
CA ARG A 258 2.10 -11.32 6.56
C ARG A 258 2.06 -12.79 6.99
N LEU A 259 1.60 -13.06 8.20
CA LEU A 259 1.45 -14.44 8.67
C LEU A 259 0.37 -15.18 7.87
N HIS A 260 -0.76 -14.53 7.55
CA HIS A 260 -1.78 -15.11 6.68
C HIS A 260 -1.26 -15.41 5.26
N VAL A 261 -0.45 -14.50 4.68
CA VAL A 261 0.20 -14.75 3.39
C VAL A 261 1.14 -15.94 3.47
N ALA A 262 1.96 -16.03 4.52
CA ALA A 262 2.90 -17.12 4.72
C ALA A 262 2.18 -18.47 4.87
N GLU A 263 1.04 -18.51 5.57
CA GLU A 263 0.17 -19.69 5.67
C GLU A 263 -0.41 -20.09 4.31
N MET A 264 -0.94 -19.13 3.58
CA MET A 264 -1.60 -19.37 2.29
C MET A 264 -0.62 -19.88 1.22
N LEU A 265 0.64 -19.49 1.32
CA LEU A 265 1.70 -19.89 0.40
C LEU A 265 2.55 -21.07 0.93
N ASP A 266 2.10 -21.73 1.99
CA ASP A 266 2.77 -22.91 2.60
C ASP A 266 4.25 -22.65 2.93
N PHE A 267 4.54 -21.47 3.51
CA PHE A 267 5.91 -21.14 3.91
C PHE A 267 6.45 -22.10 4.96
N THR A 268 7.72 -22.44 4.81
CA THR A 268 8.40 -23.32 5.78
C THR A 268 8.45 -22.68 7.18
N PRO A 269 8.53 -23.48 8.26
CA PRO A 269 8.72 -22.99 9.62
C PRO A 269 9.85 -21.96 9.76
N THR A 270 10.96 -22.16 9.05
CA THR A 270 12.10 -21.23 9.05
C THR A 270 11.75 -19.87 8.41
N MET A 271 11.04 -19.87 7.28
CA MET A 271 10.60 -18.65 6.63
C MET A 271 9.63 -17.86 7.51
N ILE A 272 8.65 -18.54 8.12
CA ILE A 272 7.69 -17.92 9.06
C ILE A 272 8.43 -17.29 10.25
N LYS A 273 9.38 -18.03 10.85
CA LYS A 273 10.20 -17.50 11.95
C LYS A 273 11.01 -16.28 11.52
N THR A 274 11.56 -16.26 10.32
CA THR A 274 12.32 -15.14 9.77
C THR A 274 11.44 -13.89 9.64
N ILE A 275 10.24 -14.00 9.03
CA ILE A 275 9.28 -12.90 8.89
C ILE A 275 8.93 -12.34 10.27
N LEU A 276 8.50 -13.19 11.18
CA LEU A 276 8.05 -12.77 12.50
C LEU A 276 9.17 -12.17 13.34
N SER A 277 10.38 -12.72 13.30
CA SER A 277 11.52 -12.19 14.04
C SER A 277 11.87 -10.76 13.60
N LYS A 278 11.88 -10.49 12.29
CA LYS A 278 12.16 -9.15 11.75
C LYS A 278 11.06 -8.16 12.08
N THR A 279 9.81 -8.53 11.82
CA THR A 279 8.66 -7.63 11.97
C THR A 279 8.33 -7.37 13.45
N LEU A 280 8.39 -8.38 14.31
CA LEU A 280 8.14 -8.21 15.75
C LEU A 280 9.22 -7.39 16.44
N LYS A 281 10.47 -7.43 15.97
CA LYS A 281 11.53 -6.54 16.47
C LYS A 281 11.21 -5.08 16.20
N GLN A 282 10.69 -4.76 15.01
CA GLN A 282 10.27 -3.41 14.65
C GLN A 282 9.09 -2.95 15.53
N GLU A 283 8.07 -3.79 15.68
CA GLU A 283 6.89 -3.48 16.50
C GLU A 283 7.22 -3.37 18.00
N LEU A 284 8.15 -4.17 18.52
CA LEU A 284 8.64 -4.03 19.88
C LEU A 284 9.30 -2.66 20.12
N ASN A 285 10.14 -2.21 19.18
CA ASN A 285 10.77 -0.89 19.27
C ASN A 285 9.72 0.23 19.24
N ARG A 286 8.72 0.12 18.35
CA ARG A 286 7.58 1.05 18.29
C ARG A 286 6.80 1.08 19.61
N ALA A 287 6.50 -0.09 20.18
CA ALA A 287 5.81 -0.21 21.45
C ALA A 287 6.60 0.39 22.63
N LYS A 288 7.94 0.24 22.64
CA LYS A 288 8.82 0.87 23.65
C LYS A 288 8.74 2.39 23.58
N VAL A 289 8.90 2.96 22.39
CA VAL A 289 8.86 4.44 22.20
C VAL A 289 7.49 5.01 22.54
N SER A 290 6.42 4.28 22.26
CA SER A 290 5.04 4.73 22.50
C SER A 290 4.48 4.35 23.87
N ASN A 291 5.24 3.60 24.70
CA ASN A 291 4.81 3.05 26.00
C ASN A 291 3.60 2.07 25.91
N LEU A 292 3.61 1.23 24.87
CA LEU A 292 2.52 0.28 24.53
C LEU A 292 2.92 -1.19 24.71
N ILE A 293 3.83 -1.51 25.62
CA ILE A 293 4.35 -2.88 25.79
C ILE A 293 3.26 -3.89 26.14
N ASN A 294 2.29 -3.53 26.94
CA ASN A 294 1.18 -4.44 27.28
C ASN A 294 0.32 -4.75 26.05
N LEU A 295 0.09 -3.74 25.18
CA LEU A 295 -0.60 -3.92 23.92
C LEU A 295 0.21 -4.81 22.98
N TYR A 296 1.53 -4.58 22.84
CA TYR A 296 2.43 -5.44 22.08
C TYR A 296 2.33 -6.91 22.52
N ILE A 297 2.41 -7.20 23.81
CA ILE A 297 2.29 -8.56 24.34
C ILE A 297 0.93 -9.18 23.98
N LYS A 298 -0.15 -8.41 24.09
CA LYS A 298 -1.51 -8.86 23.71
C LYS A 298 -1.56 -9.21 22.23
N GLU A 299 -1.05 -8.33 21.37
CA GLU A 299 -1.08 -8.54 19.93
C GLU A 299 -0.18 -9.71 19.50
N VAL A 300 1.02 -9.88 20.09
CA VAL A 300 1.89 -11.05 19.83
C VAL A 300 1.18 -12.35 20.23
N LYS A 301 0.50 -12.39 21.38
CA LYS A 301 -0.26 -13.57 21.81
C LYS A 301 -1.42 -13.91 20.88
N SER A 302 -2.02 -12.92 20.22
CA SER A 302 -3.12 -13.16 19.27
C SER A 302 -2.70 -13.82 17.96
N LEU A 303 -1.39 -13.92 17.65
CA LEU A 303 -0.90 -14.63 16.46
C LEU A 303 -1.30 -16.10 16.44
N LYS A 304 -1.51 -16.72 17.62
CA LYS A 304 -2.03 -18.08 17.73
C LYS A 304 -3.43 -18.27 17.15
N GLU A 305 -4.21 -17.20 17.02
CA GLU A 305 -5.55 -17.23 16.41
C GLU A 305 -5.46 -17.44 14.89
N ILE A 306 -4.33 -17.09 14.28
CA ILE A 306 -4.06 -17.27 12.85
C ILE A 306 -3.48 -18.66 12.62
N LYS A 307 -2.46 -19.01 13.41
CA LYS A 307 -1.77 -20.31 13.35
C LYS A 307 -1.36 -20.72 14.77
N ASN A 308 -1.77 -21.91 15.18
CA ASN A 308 -1.45 -22.44 16.49
C ASN A 308 -0.58 -23.69 16.37
N ASP A 309 0.70 -23.50 16.14
CA ASP A 309 1.69 -24.57 16.06
C ASP A 309 2.93 -24.29 16.93
N VAL A 310 3.88 -25.22 16.90
CA VAL A 310 5.12 -25.15 17.69
C VAL A 310 5.94 -23.89 17.31
N VAL A 311 5.95 -23.49 16.03
CA VAL A 311 6.71 -22.33 15.54
C VAL A 311 6.15 -21.05 16.14
N ILE A 312 4.84 -20.85 16.03
CA ILE A 312 4.16 -19.66 16.57
C ILE A 312 4.24 -19.63 18.09
N ASN A 313 4.02 -20.74 18.76
CA ASN A 313 4.14 -20.80 20.21
C ASN A 313 5.57 -20.50 20.69
N THR A 314 6.59 -20.92 19.94
CA THR A 314 7.99 -20.58 20.22
C THR A 314 8.24 -19.08 20.01
N VAL A 315 7.79 -18.51 18.90
CA VAL A 315 7.91 -17.07 18.62
C VAL A 315 7.21 -16.23 19.68
N ILE A 316 5.99 -16.60 20.10
CA ILE A 316 5.27 -15.94 21.18
C ILE A 316 6.09 -15.95 22.48
N ARG A 317 6.60 -17.11 22.88
CA ARG A 317 7.40 -17.25 24.09
C ARG A 317 8.68 -16.42 24.03
N GLU A 318 9.41 -16.44 22.92
CA GLU A 318 10.64 -15.68 22.72
C GLU A 318 10.37 -14.15 22.80
N ASN A 319 9.28 -13.66 22.20
CA ASN A 319 8.97 -12.24 22.15
C ASN A 319 8.17 -11.69 23.33
N THR A 320 7.63 -12.53 24.20
CA THR A 320 6.92 -12.12 25.42
C THR A 320 7.64 -12.51 26.70
N SER A 321 8.84 -13.08 26.62
CA SER A 321 9.66 -13.48 27.78
C SER A 321 10.06 -12.26 28.63
N LEU A 322 10.25 -12.50 29.93
CA LEU A 322 10.66 -11.46 30.88
C LEU A 322 11.97 -10.77 30.48
N SER A 323 12.92 -11.50 29.88
CA SER A 323 14.19 -10.95 29.38
C SER A 323 14.03 -9.92 28.27
N VAL A 324 12.97 -10.03 27.45
CA VAL A 324 12.66 -9.10 26.37
C VAL A 324 11.82 -7.93 26.88
N VAL A 325 10.92 -8.19 27.84
CA VAL A 325 9.88 -7.24 28.29
C VAL A 325 10.31 -6.47 29.54
N LEU A 326 11.11 -7.07 30.43
CA LEU A 326 11.50 -6.50 31.70
C LEU A 326 12.27 -5.16 31.58
N PRO A 327 13.29 -5.02 30.71
CA PRO A 327 13.96 -3.74 30.50
C PRO A 327 13.00 -2.63 30.06
N ALA A 328 11.99 -2.96 29.25
CA ALA A 328 11.01 -2.01 28.76
C ALA A 328 9.95 -1.61 29.81
N ARG A 329 9.56 -2.56 30.70
CA ARG A 329 8.70 -2.26 31.85
C ARG A 329 9.42 -1.38 32.86
N ILE A 330 10.69 -1.63 33.13
CA ILE A 330 11.51 -0.80 34.03
C ILE A 330 11.67 0.60 33.46
N LEU A 331 11.93 0.74 32.16
CA LEU A 331 12.00 2.03 31.46
C LEU A 331 10.64 2.74 31.46
N GLY A 332 9.54 2.03 31.29
CA GLY A 332 8.17 2.57 31.39
C GLY A 332 7.86 3.08 32.79
N CYS A 333 8.22 2.34 33.84
CA CYS A 333 8.11 2.78 35.24
C CYS A 333 8.98 4.01 35.53
N LEU A 334 10.23 4.03 35.06
CA LEU A 334 11.13 5.17 35.22
C LEU A 334 10.65 6.41 34.47
N TYR A 335 10.06 6.28 33.31
CA TYR A 335 9.45 7.39 32.56
C TYR A 335 8.18 7.93 33.28
N SER A 336 7.35 7.04 33.81
CA SER A 336 6.16 7.41 34.59
C SER A 336 6.55 8.10 35.89
N ILE A 337 7.57 7.60 36.59
CA ILE A 337 8.13 8.22 37.81
C ILE A 337 8.75 9.58 37.48
N LYS A 338 9.51 9.70 36.37
CA LYS A 338 10.12 10.95 35.93
C LYS A 338 9.09 12.01 35.51
N SER A 339 7.98 11.57 34.88
CA SER A 339 6.85 12.44 34.55
C SER A 339 6.09 12.89 35.81
N PHE A 340 5.89 11.98 36.77
CA PHE A 340 5.26 12.26 38.05
C PHE A 340 6.10 13.23 38.90
N LEU A 341 7.41 13.00 38.99
CA LEU A 341 8.33 13.89 39.71
C LEU A 341 8.42 15.28 39.04
N LYS A 342 8.40 15.38 37.69
CA LYS A 342 8.30 16.67 37.02
C LYS A 342 7.00 17.43 37.30
N LYS A 343 5.89 16.74 37.54
CA LYS A 343 4.62 17.38 37.94
C LYS A 343 4.64 17.86 39.39
N ILE A 344 5.36 17.17 40.27
CA ILE A 344 5.51 17.59 41.70
C ILE A 344 6.48 18.76 41.79
N LEU A 345 7.56 18.78 41.00
CA LEU A 345 8.57 19.85 41.06
C LEU A 345 8.18 21.13 40.29
N LYS A 346 7.02 21.14 39.62
CA LYS A 346 6.40 22.32 38.98
C LYS A 346 5.26 22.93 39.79
N LYS A 347 4.97 22.39 40.97
CA LYS A 347 4.14 23.01 42.00
C LYS A 347 5.03 23.58 43.10
#